data_facca8a088e29077ee52b69c1d7d029b
#
_entry.id   facca8a088e29077ee52b69c1d7d029b
#
_cell.length_a   1.000
_cell.length_b   1.000
_cell.length_c   1.000
_cell.angle_alpha   90.00
_cell.angle_beta   90.00
_cell.angle_gamma   90.00
#
_symmetry.space_group_name_H-M   'P 1'
#
loop_
_entity.id
_entity.type
_entity.pdbx_description
1 polymer ?
#
loop_
_entity_poly.entity_id
_entity_poly.type
_entity_poly.pdbx_seq_one_letter_code
_entity_poly.pdbx_strand_id
1 'polypeptide(L)'
;MMRLDPVLPSQIREIRFYTQNLFGCSLSVSALTEGKRWLARLAIAKEFHILPRMSMDPETVESVDGILCEMPLSSRRFENFARNILGCGVEDWKKKYSGTLDKNHWEVSIKCESGEEISSCGDGAYPSEFLLMIQAWDDLILLNSIMQCMAMEPADFKRYGVAV
;
A
#
# COMPACT_ATOMS: atom_id res chain seq x y z
N MET A 1 2.97 13.99 16.40
CA MET A 1 3.97 13.81 17.46
C MET A 1 5.20 13.14 16.88
N MET A 2 6.36 13.72 17.12
CA MET A 2 7.62 13.16 16.65
C MET A 2 7.96 11.91 17.44
N ARG A 3 8.36 10.85 16.77
CA ARG A 3 8.79 9.62 17.42
C ARG A 3 10.21 9.84 17.99
N LEU A 4 10.42 9.37 19.20
CA LEU A 4 11.75 9.40 19.81
C LEU A 4 12.69 8.37 19.20
N ASP A 5 12.15 7.19 18.86
CA ASP A 5 12.90 6.10 18.25
C ASP A 5 12.27 5.67 16.93
N PRO A 6 13.07 5.38 15.88
CA PRO A 6 12.55 4.87 14.63
C PRO A 6 11.99 3.45 14.79
N VAL A 7 10.99 3.11 13.99
CA VAL A 7 10.48 1.74 13.93
C VAL A 7 11.51 0.83 13.28
N LEU A 8 11.71 -0.35 13.86
CA LEU A 8 12.56 -1.38 13.30
C LEU A 8 11.72 -2.38 12.50
N PRO A 9 12.25 -2.95 11.41
CA PRO A 9 11.54 -3.97 10.63
C PRO A 9 11.00 -5.12 11.47
N SER A 10 11.74 -5.55 12.49
CA SER A 10 11.33 -6.64 13.38
C SER A 10 10.10 -6.32 14.24
N GLN A 11 9.75 -5.07 14.39
CA GLN A 11 8.58 -4.62 15.15
C GLN A 11 7.29 -4.61 14.33
N ILE A 12 7.40 -4.74 13.01
CA ILE A 12 6.27 -4.65 12.10
C ILE A 12 5.57 -6.00 11.98
N ARG A 13 4.24 -5.98 12.03
CA ARG A 13 3.40 -7.19 11.87
C ARG A 13 2.54 -7.15 10.62
N GLU A 14 2.22 -5.96 10.12
CA GLU A 14 1.43 -5.82 8.92
C GLU A 14 1.71 -4.50 8.22
N ILE A 15 1.84 -4.54 6.91
CA ILE A 15 1.91 -3.36 6.05
C ILE A 15 0.80 -3.50 5.03
N ARG A 16 -0.04 -2.49 4.90
CA ARG A 16 -1.16 -2.48 3.95
C ARG A 16 -1.10 -1.26 3.07
N PHE A 17 -1.52 -1.45 1.83
CA PHE A 17 -1.73 -0.37 0.87
C PHE A 17 -3.07 -0.56 0.18
N TYR A 18 -3.77 0.55 -0.02
CA TYR A 18 -5.05 0.58 -0.73
C TYR A 18 -5.03 1.72 -1.73
N THR A 19 -5.58 1.48 -2.90
CA THR A 19 -5.82 2.55 -3.86
C THR A 19 -7.15 2.36 -4.57
N GLN A 20 -7.78 3.47 -4.92
CA GLN A 20 -9.06 3.52 -5.60
C GLN A 20 -9.03 4.63 -6.63
N ASN A 21 -9.41 4.29 -7.86
CA ASN A 21 -9.63 5.26 -8.92
C ASN A 21 -11.11 5.21 -9.31
N LEU A 22 -11.79 6.34 -9.27
CA LEU A 22 -13.23 6.41 -9.56
C LEU A 22 -13.58 5.96 -11.00
N PHE A 23 -12.62 6.07 -11.91
CA PHE A 23 -12.81 5.69 -13.32
C PHE A 23 -12.09 4.40 -13.70
N GLY A 24 -11.52 3.72 -12.75
CA GLY A 24 -10.77 2.50 -12.97
C GLY A 24 -11.16 1.41 -11.99
N CYS A 25 -10.20 0.91 -11.26
CA CYS A 25 -10.39 -0.17 -10.31
C CYS A 25 -9.95 0.21 -8.90
N SER A 26 -10.18 -0.66 -7.96
CA SER A 26 -9.62 -0.55 -6.61
C SER A 26 -8.81 -1.79 -6.29
N LEU A 27 -7.82 -1.60 -5.42
CA LEU A 27 -6.86 -2.63 -5.08
C LEU A 27 -6.44 -2.49 -3.61
N SER A 28 -6.40 -3.61 -2.92
CA SER A 28 -5.81 -3.71 -1.57
C SER A 28 -4.69 -4.72 -1.59
N VAL A 29 -3.57 -4.40 -0.97
CA VAL A 29 -2.45 -5.32 -0.82
C VAL A 29 -1.96 -5.28 0.62
N SER A 30 -1.59 -6.44 1.16
CA SER A 30 -1.08 -6.56 2.52
C SER A 30 0.09 -7.52 2.55
N ALA A 31 1.08 -7.18 3.38
CA ALA A 31 2.12 -8.11 3.80
C ALA A 31 1.99 -8.23 5.31
N LEU A 32 1.76 -9.44 5.83
CA LEU A 32 1.40 -9.63 7.22
C LEU A 32 1.90 -10.96 7.78
N THR A 33 1.93 -11.05 9.10
CA THR A 33 2.13 -12.31 9.79
C THR A 33 0.80 -12.86 10.29
N GLU A 34 0.59 -14.16 10.11
CA GLU A 34 -0.56 -14.89 10.61
C GLU A 34 -0.04 -16.12 11.36
N GLY A 35 -0.04 -16.03 12.69
CA GLY A 35 0.67 -17.00 13.52
C GLY A 35 2.17 -16.91 13.30
N LYS A 36 2.78 -18.01 12.84
CA LYS A 36 4.22 -18.06 12.51
C LYS A 36 4.48 -17.89 11.01
N ARG A 37 3.43 -17.65 10.22
CA ARG A 37 3.52 -17.55 8.77
C ARG A 37 3.54 -16.10 8.34
N TRP A 38 4.33 -15.80 7.32
CA TRP A 38 4.32 -14.52 6.65
C TRP A 38 3.62 -14.68 5.29
N LEU A 39 2.75 -13.75 4.98
CA LEU A 39 1.89 -13.82 3.80
C LEU A 39 1.85 -12.47 3.09
N ALA A 40 1.69 -12.52 1.77
CA ALA A 40 1.23 -11.37 0.99
C ALA A 40 -0.17 -11.68 0.46
N ARG A 41 -1.08 -10.72 0.57
CA ARG A 41 -2.44 -10.80 0.04
C ARG A 41 -2.70 -9.66 -0.92
N LEU A 42 -3.38 -9.96 -2.00
CA LEU A 42 -3.76 -8.99 -3.02
C LEU A 42 -5.24 -9.17 -3.32
N ALA A 43 -6.02 -8.10 -3.19
CA ALA A 43 -7.42 -8.07 -3.62
C ALA A 43 -7.58 -6.98 -4.66
N ILE A 44 -8.10 -7.33 -5.83
CA ILE A 44 -8.36 -6.40 -6.92
C ILE A 44 -9.83 -6.49 -7.28
N ALA A 45 -10.55 -5.36 -7.26
CA ALA A 45 -11.91 -5.31 -7.75
C ALA A 45 -11.92 -5.25 -9.28
N LYS A 46 -13.01 -5.77 -9.86
CA LYS A 46 -13.26 -5.63 -11.29
C LYS A 46 -13.38 -4.14 -11.65
N GLU A 47 -12.99 -3.81 -12.88
CA GLU A 47 -13.11 -2.45 -13.41
C GLU A 47 -14.49 -1.83 -13.09
N PHE A 48 -14.48 -0.58 -12.64
CA PHE A 48 -15.65 0.18 -12.20
C PHE A 48 -16.33 -0.32 -10.92
N HIS A 49 -15.77 -1.34 -10.26
CA HIS A 49 -16.20 -1.76 -8.93
C HIS A 49 -15.23 -1.26 -7.88
N ILE A 50 -15.74 -0.94 -6.70
CA ILE A 50 -14.95 -0.40 -5.61
C ILE A 50 -14.93 -1.40 -4.46
N LEU A 51 -13.72 -1.84 -4.08
CA LEU A 51 -13.53 -2.62 -2.85
C LEU A 51 -13.82 -1.72 -1.65
N PRO A 52 -14.52 -2.24 -0.64
CA PRO A 52 -14.52 -1.59 0.66
C PRO A 52 -13.08 -1.40 1.14
N ARG A 53 -12.83 -0.26 1.75
CA ARG A 53 -11.53 0.19 2.17
C ARG A 53 -10.78 -0.88 2.97
N MET A 54 -9.58 -1.25 2.50
CA MET A 54 -8.70 -2.23 3.16
C MET A 54 -9.31 -3.63 3.37
N SER A 55 -10.39 -3.96 2.65
CA SER A 55 -11.04 -5.26 2.83
C SER A 55 -10.27 -6.38 2.14
N MET A 56 -10.07 -7.48 2.86
CA MET A 56 -9.51 -8.73 2.36
C MET A 56 -10.45 -9.91 2.59
N ASP A 57 -11.70 -9.63 2.98
CA ASP A 57 -12.71 -10.66 3.17
C ASP A 57 -13.11 -11.28 1.83
N PRO A 58 -13.00 -12.62 1.67
CA PRO A 58 -13.30 -13.28 0.39
C PRO A 58 -14.71 -13.01 -0.13
N GLU A 59 -15.71 -12.99 0.74
CA GLU A 59 -17.10 -12.73 0.34
C GLU A 59 -17.26 -11.30 -0.18
N THR A 60 -16.63 -10.33 0.49
CA THR A 60 -16.66 -8.94 0.07
C THR A 60 -15.97 -8.75 -1.28
N VAL A 61 -14.81 -9.39 -1.47
CA VAL A 61 -14.07 -9.33 -2.73
C VAL A 61 -14.91 -9.93 -3.86
N GLU A 62 -15.54 -11.09 -3.61
CA GLU A 62 -16.42 -11.75 -4.59
C GLU A 62 -17.62 -10.88 -4.94
N SER A 63 -18.20 -10.17 -3.98
CA SER A 63 -19.37 -9.32 -4.19
C SER A 63 -19.14 -8.18 -5.19
N VAL A 64 -17.89 -7.81 -5.44
CA VAL A 64 -17.50 -6.79 -6.43
C VAL A 64 -16.79 -7.40 -7.64
N ASP A 65 -17.01 -8.69 -7.89
CA ASP A 65 -16.36 -9.47 -8.95
C ASP A 65 -14.83 -9.36 -8.89
N GLY A 66 -14.30 -9.29 -7.67
CA GLY A 66 -12.87 -9.13 -7.44
C GLY A 66 -12.12 -10.45 -7.46
N ILE A 67 -10.80 -10.32 -7.47
CA ILE A 67 -9.86 -11.44 -7.37
C ILE A 67 -9.09 -11.28 -6.05
N LEU A 68 -9.02 -12.37 -5.29
CA LEU A 68 -8.21 -12.43 -4.07
C LEU A 68 -7.10 -13.46 -4.28
N CYS A 69 -5.86 -13.02 -4.12
CA CYS A 69 -4.68 -13.87 -4.22
C CYS A 69 -3.90 -13.82 -2.92
N GLU A 70 -3.31 -14.94 -2.55
CA GLU A 70 -2.47 -15.06 -1.37
C GLU A 70 -1.20 -15.84 -1.73
N MET A 71 -0.05 -15.37 -1.23
CA MET A 71 1.21 -16.09 -1.40
C MET A 71 2.00 -16.11 -0.10
N PRO A 72 2.69 -17.22 0.20
CA PRO A 72 3.57 -17.27 1.35
C PRO A 72 4.81 -16.41 1.12
N LEU A 73 5.31 -15.82 2.20
CA LEU A 73 6.59 -15.10 2.21
C LEU A 73 7.52 -15.75 3.21
N SER A 74 8.82 -15.72 2.94
CA SER A 74 9.81 -16.01 3.96
C SER A 74 9.89 -14.81 4.93
N SER A 75 10.31 -15.06 6.16
CA SER A 75 10.55 -13.98 7.13
C SER A 75 11.57 -12.99 6.59
N ARG A 76 12.57 -13.46 5.85
CA ARG A 76 13.60 -12.64 5.24
C ARG A 76 13.02 -11.70 4.16
N ARG A 77 12.15 -12.23 3.30
CA ARG A 77 11.49 -11.39 2.28
C ARG A 77 10.62 -10.33 2.91
N PHE A 78 9.87 -10.69 3.94
CA PHE A 78 9.06 -9.71 4.67
C PHE A 78 9.94 -8.63 5.33
N GLU A 79 11.02 -9.04 6.00
CA GLU A 79 11.92 -8.09 6.65
C GLU A 79 12.57 -7.13 5.66
N ASN A 80 13.02 -7.63 4.51
CA ASN A 80 13.58 -6.80 3.46
C ASN A 80 12.54 -5.81 2.91
N PHE A 81 11.32 -6.27 2.71
CA PHE A 81 10.22 -5.41 2.27
C PHE A 81 9.92 -4.33 3.31
N ALA A 82 9.82 -4.71 4.58
CA ALA A 82 9.58 -3.76 5.66
C ALA A 82 10.69 -2.71 5.74
N ARG A 83 11.93 -3.11 5.57
CA ARG A 83 13.07 -2.20 5.53
C ARG A 83 12.97 -1.22 4.35
N ASN A 84 12.56 -1.70 3.18
CA ASN A 84 12.38 -0.85 2.01
C ASN A 84 11.25 0.16 2.21
N ILE A 85 10.13 -0.25 2.82
CA ILE A 85 9.01 0.64 3.13
C ILE A 85 9.44 1.71 4.14
N LEU A 86 10.11 1.33 5.21
CA LEU A 86 10.63 2.28 6.19
C LEU A 86 11.66 3.24 5.56
N GLY A 87 12.45 2.74 4.61
CA GLY A 87 13.41 3.55 3.87
C GLY A 87 12.77 4.64 3.01
N CYS A 88 11.49 4.52 2.70
CA CYS A 88 10.73 5.57 2.00
C CYS A 88 10.36 6.73 2.93
N GLY A 89 10.57 6.60 4.23
CA GLY A 89 10.25 7.65 5.18
C GLY A 89 8.77 7.75 5.54
N VAL A 90 8.01 6.66 5.40
CA VAL A 90 6.57 6.64 5.67
C VAL A 90 6.24 7.15 7.08
N GLU A 91 7.12 6.92 8.04
CA GLU A 91 6.95 7.38 9.43
C GLU A 91 6.82 8.91 9.51
N ASP A 92 7.45 9.63 8.58
CA ASP A 92 7.48 11.08 8.57
C ASP A 92 6.50 11.69 7.56
N TRP A 93 5.74 10.85 6.86
CA TRP A 93 4.75 11.35 5.93
C TRP A 93 3.61 12.05 6.67
N LYS A 94 3.01 13.04 6.03
CA LYS A 94 1.80 13.66 6.55
C LYS A 94 0.69 12.62 6.66
N LYS A 95 -0.22 12.79 7.60
CA LYS A 95 -1.37 11.90 7.72
C LYS A 95 -2.29 11.99 6.50
N LYS A 96 -2.37 13.16 5.87
CA LYS A 96 -3.21 13.37 4.70
C LYS A 96 -2.56 14.30 3.69
N TYR A 97 -2.60 13.90 2.43
CA TYR A 97 -2.23 14.70 1.27
C TYR A 97 -3.49 15.00 0.45
N SER A 98 -3.67 16.25 0.03
CA SER A 98 -4.86 16.67 -0.72
C SER A 98 -4.48 17.44 -1.97
N GLY A 99 -5.13 17.12 -3.09
CA GLY A 99 -4.95 17.77 -4.37
C GLY A 99 -6.11 17.46 -5.29
N THR A 100 -6.09 18.05 -6.48
CA THR A 100 -7.19 17.93 -7.45
C THR A 100 -6.72 17.52 -8.85
N LEU A 101 -5.43 17.13 -8.98
CA LEU A 101 -4.85 16.83 -10.27
C LEU A 101 -5.29 15.50 -10.87
N ASP A 102 -5.73 14.56 -10.02
CA ASP A 102 -6.28 13.28 -10.47
C ASP A 102 -7.39 12.80 -9.54
N LYS A 103 -7.93 11.61 -9.82
CA LYS A 103 -9.04 11.02 -9.07
C LYS A 103 -8.62 9.81 -8.25
N ASN A 104 -7.32 9.65 -8.00
CA ASN A 104 -6.83 8.55 -7.19
C ASN A 104 -6.92 8.88 -5.69
N HIS A 105 -7.43 7.92 -4.93
CA HIS A 105 -7.31 7.87 -3.49
C HIS A 105 -6.36 6.75 -3.12
N TRP A 106 -5.50 6.98 -2.14
CA TRP A 106 -4.58 5.94 -1.67
C TRP A 106 -4.44 6.00 -0.15
N GLU A 107 -4.09 4.88 0.44
CA GLU A 107 -3.84 4.76 1.86
C GLU A 107 -2.71 3.75 2.10
N VAL A 108 -1.87 4.04 3.08
CA VAL A 108 -0.84 3.12 3.57
C VAL A 108 -0.93 3.04 5.09
N SER A 109 -0.71 1.86 5.64
CA SER A 109 -0.76 1.61 7.07
C SER A 109 0.30 0.59 7.46
N ILE A 110 0.99 0.86 8.55
CA ILE A 110 1.98 -0.02 9.16
C ILE A 110 1.53 -0.31 10.58
N LYS A 111 1.29 -1.58 10.88
CA LYS A 111 0.94 -2.03 12.24
C LYS A 111 2.12 -2.69 12.90
N CYS A 112 2.44 -2.24 14.10
CA CYS A 112 3.54 -2.76 14.89
C CYS A 112 3.06 -3.75 15.94
N GLU A 113 3.98 -4.59 16.42
CA GLU A 113 3.72 -5.56 17.47
C GLU A 113 3.17 -4.92 18.75
N SER A 114 3.58 -3.69 19.04
CA SER A 114 3.11 -2.91 20.19
C SER A 114 1.65 -2.48 20.09
N GLY A 115 1.01 -2.64 18.93
CA GLY A 115 -0.30 -2.10 18.66
C GLY A 115 -0.26 -0.70 18.03
N GLU A 116 0.90 -0.08 17.95
CA GLU A 116 1.06 1.21 17.29
C GLU A 116 0.76 1.07 15.79
N GLU A 117 0.07 2.06 15.23
CA GLU A 117 -0.22 2.12 13.80
C GLU A 117 0.29 3.44 13.22
N ILE A 118 1.02 3.34 12.12
CA ILE A 118 1.49 4.47 11.34
C ILE A 118 0.67 4.48 10.06
N SER A 119 0.05 5.58 9.73
CA SER A 119 -0.79 5.66 8.53
C SER A 119 -0.64 6.99 7.82
N SER A 120 -0.88 6.96 6.51
CA SER A 120 -0.92 8.12 5.65
C SER A 120 -1.91 7.86 4.52
N CYS A 121 -2.54 8.89 4.02
CA CYS A 121 -3.46 8.77 2.89
C CYS A 121 -3.39 10.02 2.01
N GLY A 122 -3.97 9.93 0.83
CA GLY A 122 -4.02 11.05 -0.09
C GLY A 122 -5.11 10.95 -1.13
N ASP A 123 -5.51 12.10 -1.61
CA ASP A 123 -6.47 12.27 -2.70
C ASP A 123 -5.84 13.18 -3.75
N GLY A 124 -5.38 12.61 -4.88
CA GLY A 124 -4.75 13.37 -5.94
C GLY A 124 -3.49 14.13 -5.53
N ALA A 125 -2.81 13.69 -4.49
CA ALA A 125 -1.57 14.27 -4.00
C ALA A 125 -0.74 13.18 -3.33
N TYR A 126 0.59 13.33 -3.36
CA TYR A 126 1.52 12.27 -2.99
C TYR A 126 2.75 12.81 -2.28
N PRO A 127 3.34 12.04 -1.34
CA PRO A 127 4.66 12.38 -0.82
C PRO A 127 5.73 12.18 -1.90
N SER A 128 6.87 12.83 -1.72
CA SER A 128 7.95 12.78 -2.73
C SER A 128 8.49 11.37 -2.97
N GLU A 129 8.42 10.47 -1.99
CA GLU A 129 8.93 9.11 -2.08
C GLU A 129 7.84 8.09 -2.44
N PHE A 130 6.69 8.55 -2.92
CA PHE A 130 5.56 7.66 -3.22
C PHE A 130 5.92 6.55 -4.21
N LEU A 131 6.64 6.87 -5.29
CA LEU A 131 7.04 5.87 -6.27
C LEU A 131 8.02 4.83 -5.71
N LEU A 132 8.88 5.22 -4.78
CA LEU A 132 9.76 4.26 -4.11
C LEU A 132 8.95 3.24 -3.33
N MET A 133 7.87 3.67 -2.68
CA MET A 133 6.97 2.76 -1.98
C MET A 133 6.27 1.81 -2.97
N ILE A 134 5.74 2.33 -4.07
CA ILE A 134 5.10 1.50 -5.11
C ILE A 134 6.09 0.47 -5.64
N GLN A 135 7.34 0.86 -5.88
CA GLN A 135 8.37 -0.04 -6.35
C GLN A 135 8.66 -1.16 -5.34
N ALA A 136 8.67 -0.84 -4.05
CA ALA A 136 8.85 -1.86 -3.01
C ALA A 136 7.72 -2.90 -3.06
N TRP A 137 6.48 -2.49 -3.27
CA TRP A 137 5.35 -3.41 -3.44
C TRP A 137 5.49 -4.26 -4.70
N ASP A 138 5.86 -3.65 -5.83
CA ASP A 138 6.04 -4.38 -7.08
C ASP A 138 7.17 -5.43 -6.96
N ASP A 139 8.24 -5.11 -6.26
CA ASP A 139 9.34 -6.05 -6.02
C ASP A 139 8.89 -7.23 -5.15
N LEU A 140 8.00 -7.00 -4.19
CA LEU A 140 7.51 -8.05 -3.31
C LEU A 140 6.56 -9.01 -4.04
N ILE A 141 5.60 -8.49 -4.78
CA ILE A 141 4.53 -9.27 -5.40
C ILE A 141 4.71 -9.45 -6.92
N LEU A 142 5.75 -8.84 -7.50
CA LEU A 142 6.10 -8.93 -8.93
C LEU A 142 4.95 -8.54 -9.87
N LEU A 143 4.17 -7.52 -9.47
CA LEU A 143 3.01 -7.07 -10.23
C LEU A 143 3.05 -5.55 -10.42
N ASN A 144 2.79 -5.10 -11.64
CA ASN A 144 2.59 -3.69 -11.95
C ASN A 144 1.14 -3.23 -11.70
N SER A 145 0.40 -4.01 -10.90
CA SER A 145 -1.04 -3.82 -10.72
C SER A 145 -1.42 -2.50 -10.07
N ILE A 146 -0.57 -1.98 -9.17
CA ILE A 146 -0.86 -0.72 -8.48
C ILE A 146 -0.91 0.43 -9.47
N MET A 147 0.12 0.55 -10.32
CA MET A 147 0.18 1.62 -11.32
C MET A 147 -0.94 1.50 -12.36
N GLN A 148 -1.27 0.28 -12.76
CA GLN A 148 -2.38 0.04 -13.69
C GLN A 148 -3.72 0.44 -13.05
N CYS A 149 -3.91 0.10 -11.78
CA CYS A 149 -5.14 0.47 -11.06
C CYS A 149 -5.27 1.99 -10.94
N MET A 150 -4.19 2.69 -10.70
CA MET A 150 -4.18 4.15 -10.62
C MET A 150 -4.30 4.82 -11.98
N ALA A 151 -4.15 4.07 -13.08
CA ALA A 151 -4.12 4.58 -14.46
C ALA A 151 -3.03 5.64 -14.62
N MET A 152 -1.86 5.42 -14.04
CA MET A 152 -0.72 6.34 -14.05
C MET A 152 0.57 5.63 -14.43
N GLU A 153 1.46 6.40 -15.06
CA GLU A 153 2.83 5.96 -15.34
C GLU A 153 3.80 6.76 -14.48
N PRO A 154 5.05 6.29 -14.26
CA PRO A 154 6.01 7.00 -13.43
C PRO A 154 6.18 8.47 -13.81
N ALA A 155 6.21 8.79 -15.11
CA ALA A 155 6.38 10.16 -15.58
C ALA A 155 5.25 11.10 -15.13
N ASP A 156 4.05 10.58 -14.89
CA ASP A 156 2.90 11.39 -14.46
C ASP A 156 3.12 12.00 -13.08
N PHE A 157 3.94 11.38 -12.26
CA PHE A 157 4.19 11.83 -10.89
C PHE A 157 5.10 13.04 -10.78
N LYS A 158 5.82 13.40 -11.86
CA LYS A 158 6.72 14.57 -11.83
C LYS A 158 5.99 15.86 -11.47
N ARG A 159 4.79 16.04 -11.95
CA ARG A 159 3.98 17.24 -11.68
C ARG A 159 3.51 17.36 -10.23
N TYR A 160 3.65 16.29 -9.44
CA TYR A 160 3.32 16.28 -8.01
C TYR A 160 4.55 16.50 -7.13
N GLY A 161 5.73 16.66 -7.72
CA GLY A 161 6.98 16.76 -6.97
C GLY A 161 7.48 15.41 -6.45
N VAL A 162 6.96 14.31 -6.99
CA VAL A 162 7.39 12.95 -6.62
C VAL A 162 8.70 12.63 -7.33
N ALA A 163 9.64 12.04 -6.59
CA ALA A 163 10.90 11.56 -7.16
C ALA A 163 10.63 10.39 -8.13
N VAL A 164 11.21 10.50 -9.30
CA VAL A 164 11.03 9.54 -10.41
C VAL A 164 12.36 8.85 -10.74
#